data_4af78a6b7886af6d2b2bb44a4e01be88
#
_entry.id   4af78a6b7886af6d2b2bb44a4e01be88
#
_cell.length_a   1.000
_cell.length_b   1.000
_cell.length_c   1.000
_cell.angle_alpha   90.00
_cell.angle_beta   90.00
_cell.angle_gamma   90.00
#
_symmetry.space_group_name_H-M   'P 1'
#
loop_
_entity.id
_entity.type
_entity.pdbx_description
1 polymer ?
#
loop_
_entity_poly.entity_id
_entity_poly.type
_entity_poly.pdbx_seq_one_letter_code
_entity_poly.pdbx_strand_id
1 'polypeptide(L)'
;MSIITDLTRSWLTRSWKPFTFKNEYDQVLLYSECENLGLYIHIPFCKSICNFCPYCKVRYDKELSETYLDALLREIRMVGSQYPKKKRVTSLYFGGGTPALVADRLKEIIDTCREYFEITEGIGLELHPDNVTVDTLQILKEAGVTKISIGIQSFQEKYQHILGRKMVDPAALSASLEAVPFETVSMDFIFALPEQTYEDLKQDIDMAFTSGANHIAIYPFIDFTFTKSPVKTMEKKEKRALLDAITRYCLDKGYSRSYIWTFSSEP
;
A
#
# COMPACT_ATOMS: atom_id res chain seq x y z
N MET A 1 9.33 -14.20 23.18
CA MET A 1 9.99 -12.86 23.22
C MET A 1 11.02 -12.87 24.34
N SER A 2 12.15 -12.15 24.20
CA SER A 2 13.17 -12.15 25.26
C SER A 2 12.69 -11.27 26.42
N ILE A 3 13.00 -11.64 27.66
CA ILE A 3 12.70 -10.87 28.88
C ILE A 3 13.19 -9.43 28.76
N ILE A 4 14.33 -9.21 28.08
CA ILE A 4 14.88 -7.89 27.80
C ILE A 4 13.93 -7.05 26.92
N THR A 5 13.37 -7.64 25.86
CA THR A 5 12.40 -6.96 24.98
C THR A 5 11.14 -6.56 25.74
N ASP A 6 10.64 -7.41 26.62
CA ASP A 6 9.44 -7.13 27.40
C ASP A 6 9.70 -6.07 28.49
N LEU A 7 10.87 -6.09 29.13
CA LEU A 7 11.29 -5.08 30.09
C LEU A 7 11.50 -3.71 29.40
N THR A 8 12.17 -3.68 28.25
CA THR A 8 12.38 -2.45 27.47
C THR A 8 11.04 -1.87 27.00
N ARG A 9 10.14 -2.72 26.50
CA ARG A 9 8.79 -2.31 26.10
C ARG A 9 7.99 -1.76 27.26
N SER A 10 8.02 -2.44 28.43
CA SER A 10 7.34 -1.99 29.66
C SER A 10 7.90 -0.66 30.15
N TRP A 11 9.22 -0.47 30.05
CA TRP A 11 9.88 0.78 30.43
C TRP A 11 9.52 1.91 29.47
N LEU A 12 9.58 1.71 28.19
CA LEU A 12 9.19 2.68 27.16
C LEU A 12 7.73 3.09 27.27
N THR A 13 6.80 2.14 27.50
CA THR A 13 5.38 2.44 27.61
C THR A 13 5.01 3.14 28.93
N ARG A 14 5.78 2.96 30.00
CA ARG A 14 5.57 3.70 31.27
C ARG A 14 5.92 5.18 31.18
N SER A 15 6.84 5.55 30.29
CA SER A 15 7.23 6.95 30.08
C SER A 15 6.22 7.70 29.19
N TRP A 16 5.32 7.01 28.52
CA TRP A 16 4.34 7.63 27.64
C TRP A 16 3.14 8.09 28.44
N LYS A 17 2.98 9.40 28.51
CA LYS A 17 1.72 9.98 28.99
C LYS A 17 0.60 9.53 28.06
N PRO A 18 -0.63 9.31 28.58
CA PRO A 18 -1.77 9.02 27.74
C PRO A 18 -1.86 10.03 26.59
N PHE A 19 -2.15 9.55 25.39
CA PHE A 19 -2.35 10.42 24.23
C PHE A 19 -3.53 11.35 24.54
N THR A 20 -3.27 12.64 24.70
CA THR A 20 -4.31 13.64 24.91
C THR A 20 -4.39 14.52 23.68
N PHE A 21 -5.55 14.52 23.04
CA PHE A 21 -5.83 15.49 21.98
C PHE A 21 -5.98 16.87 22.62
N LYS A 22 -5.24 17.83 22.09
CA LYS A 22 -5.36 19.25 22.47
C LYS A 22 -6.06 19.99 21.34
N ASN A 23 -6.78 21.06 21.68
CA ASN A 23 -7.32 22.00 20.71
C ASN A 23 -6.27 23.00 20.21
N GLU A 24 -5.08 22.97 20.81
CA GLU A 24 -3.93 23.79 20.42
C GLU A 24 -3.01 22.97 19.54
N TYR A 25 -2.72 23.44 18.34
CA TYR A 25 -1.81 22.82 17.38
C TYR A 25 -1.06 23.90 16.60
N ASP A 26 0.15 23.57 16.18
CA ASP A 26 0.91 24.43 15.28
C ASP A 26 0.23 24.44 13.91
N GLN A 27 -0.15 25.64 13.46
CA GLN A 27 -0.82 25.81 12.17
C GLN A 27 0.15 25.78 10.99
N VAL A 28 1.45 25.87 11.26
CA VAL A 28 2.50 25.90 10.23
C VAL A 28 3.27 24.59 10.25
N LEU A 29 3.30 23.90 9.12
CA LEU A 29 4.12 22.70 8.91
C LEU A 29 5.50 23.11 8.38
N LEU A 30 6.56 22.76 9.11
CA LEU A 30 7.94 23.13 8.77
C LEU A 30 8.53 22.21 7.68
N TYR A 31 7.90 22.12 6.51
CA TYR A 31 8.38 21.30 5.40
C TYR A 31 9.25 22.06 4.37
N SER A 32 9.33 23.37 4.49
CA SER A 32 10.10 24.20 3.53
C SER A 32 11.60 23.86 3.50
N GLU A 33 12.15 23.43 4.64
CA GLU A 33 13.56 23.07 4.80
C GLU A 33 13.87 21.60 4.47
N CYS A 34 12.85 20.78 4.20
CA CYS A 34 13.05 19.37 3.85
C CYS A 34 13.61 19.27 2.43
N GLU A 35 14.76 18.63 2.25
CA GLU A 35 15.36 18.38 0.93
C GLU A 35 14.61 17.28 0.18
N ASN A 36 14.26 16.20 0.88
CA ASN A 36 13.52 15.05 0.34
C ASN A 36 12.14 14.98 0.98
N LEU A 37 11.14 15.50 0.28
CA LEU A 37 9.76 15.50 0.70
C LEU A 37 8.93 14.60 -0.23
N GLY A 38 8.17 13.69 0.33
CA GLY A 38 7.11 12.96 -0.35
C GLY A 38 5.75 13.38 0.18
N LEU A 39 4.73 13.29 -0.64
CA LEU A 39 3.34 13.49 -0.25
C LEU A 39 2.62 12.15 -0.18
N TYR A 40 1.97 11.88 0.95
CA TYR A 40 1.07 10.75 1.11
C TYR A 40 -0.36 11.24 1.30
N ILE A 41 -1.26 10.75 0.46
CA ILE A 41 -2.70 11.02 0.58
C ILE A 41 -3.40 9.73 0.99
N HIS A 42 -4.07 9.79 2.13
CA HIS A 42 -4.82 8.66 2.67
C HIS A 42 -6.25 8.67 2.15
N ILE A 43 -6.67 7.60 1.48
CA ILE A 43 -8.06 7.38 1.05
C ILE A 43 -8.61 6.18 1.82
N PRO A 44 -9.41 6.41 2.88
CA PRO A 44 -9.75 5.35 3.85
C PRO A 44 -10.83 4.36 3.39
N PHE A 45 -11.33 4.46 2.19
CA PHE A 45 -12.52 3.74 1.74
C PHE A 45 -12.22 2.36 1.19
N CYS A 46 -13.00 1.34 1.62
CA CYS A 46 -12.95 -0.02 1.10
C CYS A 46 -14.38 -0.53 0.81
N LYS A 47 -14.58 -1.26 -0.29
CA LYS A 47 -15.87 -1.95 -0.56
C LYS A 47 -16.15 -3.02 0.50
N SER A 48 -15.13 -3.74 0.93
CA SER A 48 -15.18 -4.75 1.98
C SER A 48 -14.03 -4.55 2.97
N ILE A 49 -14.27 -4.86 4.24
CA ILE A 49 -13.26 -4.75 5.29
C ILE A 49 -12.58 -6.10 5.47
N CYS A 50 -11.31 -6.19 5.11
CA CYS A 50 -10.50 -7.40 5.28
C CYS A 50 -10.16 -7.62 6.75
N ASN A 51 -10.27 -8.87 7.23
CA ASN A 51 -10.07 -9.22 8.63
C ASN A 51 -8.63 -9.07 9.12
N PHE A 52 -7.67 -9.15 8.21
CA PHE A 52 -6.22 -9.07 8.52
C PHE A 52 -5.65 -7.66 8.45
N CYS A 53 -6.35 -6.72 7.85
CA CYS A 53 -5.79 -5.40 7.52
C CYS A 53 -5.73 -4.51 8.77
N PRO A 54 -4.55 -3.98 9.16
CA PRO A 54 -4.39 -3.12 10.34
C PRO A 54 -4.63 -1.65 10.06
N TYR A 55 -4.75 -1.26 8.80
CA TYR A 55 -4.79 0.16 8.40
C TYR A 55 -6.10 0.83 8.75
N CYS A 56 -6.06 2.16 8.90
CA CYS A 56 -7.24 3.00 9.11
C CYS A 56 -8.12 2.95 7.85
N LYS A 57 -9.33 2.44 8.01
CA LYS A 57 -10.27 2.26 6.90
C LYS A 57 -11.71 2.26 7.36
N VAL A 58 -12.59 2.66 6.46
CA VAL A 58 -14.04 2.63 6.63
C VAL A 58 -14.70 1.98 5.42
N ARG A 59 -15.91 1.48 5.59
CA ARG A 59 -16.68 0.98 4.45
C ARG A 59 -17.01 2.15 3.51
N TYR A 60 -16.87 1.92 2.22
CA TYR A 60 -17.21 2.92 1.21
C TYR A 60 -18.70 3.29 1.28
N ASP A 61 -18.92 4.57 1.38
CA ASP A 61 -20.20 5.24 1.23
C ASP A 61 -19.98 6.46 0.33
N LYS A 62 -20.84 6.66 -0.65
CA LYS A 62 -20.63 7.70 -1.66
C LYS A 62 -20.69 9.11 -1.07
N GLU A 63 -21.68 9.40 -0.24
CA GLU A 63 -21.88 10.73 0.34
C GLU A 63 -20.74 11.08 1.31
N LEU A 64 -20.34 10.11 2.15
CA LEU A 64 -19.22 10.26 3.05
C LEU A 64 -17.91 10.46 2.27
N SER A 65 -17.72 9.73 1.16
CA SER A 65 -16.50 9.88 0.35
C SER A 65 -16.41 11.25 -0.31
N GLU A 66 -17.49 11.78 -0.86
CA GLU A 66 -17.52 13.14 -1.42
C GLU A 66 -17.20 14.20 -0.36
N THR A 67 -17.83 14.10 0.82
CA THR A 67 -17.56 15.01 1.95
C THR A 67 -16.09 14.97 2.37
N TYR A 68 -15.52 13.76 2.42
CA TYR A 68 -14.10 13.56 2.75
C TYR A 68 -13.19 14.19 1.69
N LEU A 69 -13.47 13.97 0.40
CA LEU A 69 -12.65 14.49 -0.68
C LEU A 69 -12.67 16.02 -0.74
N ASP A 70 -13.83 16.64 -0.48
CA ASP A 70 -13.93 18.09 -0.38
C ASP A 70 -13.13 18.64 0.82
N ALA A 71 -13.10 17.93 1.94
CA ALA A 71 -12.25 18.27 3.08
C ALA A 71 -10.76 18.11 2.75
N LEU A 72 -10.39 17.03 2.06
CA LEU A 72 -9.02 16.78 1.59
C LEU A 72 -8.52 17.88 0.65
N LEU A 73 -9.33 18.31 -0.31
CA LEU A 73 -8.98 19.41 -1.20
C LEU A 73 -8.76 20.74 -0.44
N ARG A 74 -9.56 20.99 0.59
CA ARG A 74 -9.34 22.16 1.48
C ARG A 74 -8.04 22.02 2.26
N GLU A 75 -7.73 20.84 2.79
CA GLU A 75 -6.48 20.56 3.50
C GLU A 75 -5.26 20.76 2.60
N ILE A 76 -5.27 20.24 1.37
CA ILE A 76 -4.19 20.42 0.38
C ILE A 76 -3.94 21.90 0.14
N ARG A 77 -4.99 22.70 -0.08
CA ARG A 77 -4.88 24.14 -0.29
C ARG A 77 -4.35 24.86 0.96
N MET A 78 -4.84 24.51 2.14
CA MET A 78 -4.42 25.07 3.42
C MET A 78 -2.94 24.81 3.70
N VAL A 79 -2.48 23.59 3.48
CA VAL A 79 -1.07 23.21 3.66
C VAL A 79 -0.19 23.83 2.57
N GLY A 80 -0.60 23.70 1.32
CA GLY A 80 0.18 24.17 0.17
C GLY A 80 0.36 25.69 0.13
N SER A 81 -0.65 26.46 0.56
CA SER A 81 -0.59 27.93 0.59
C SER A 81 0.29 28.53 1.69
N GLN A 82 0.83 27.72 2.60
CA GLN A 82 1.71 28.19 3.66
C GLN A 82 3.04 28.77 3.14
N TYR A 83 3.43 28.39 1.93
CA TYR A 83 4.66 28.88 1.31
C TYR A 83 4.38 29.52 -0.06
N PRO A 84 5.04 30.64 -0.38
CA PRO A 84 4.75 31.39 -1.59
C PRO A 84 5.28 30.75 -2.88
N LYS A 85 6.21 29.79 -2.75
CA LYS A 85 6.79 29.08 -3.90
C LYS A 85 6.42 27.60 -3.83
N LYS A 86 6.19 26.99 -5.00
CA LYS A 86 6.00 25.54 -5.09
C LYS A 86 7.17 24.82 -4.46
N LYS A 87 6.84 23.86 -3.60
CA LYS A 87 7.83 22.97 -3.02
C LYS A 87 8.06 21.78 -3.93
N ARG A 88 9.32 21.50 -4.23
CA ARG A 88 9.70 20.28 -4.93
C ARG A 88 9.49 19.08 -4.03
N VAL A 89 8.82 18.06 -4.54
CA VAL A 89 8.56 16.78 -3.86
C VAL A 89 8.94 15.62 -4.77
N THR A 90 9.50 14.57 -4.18
CA THR A 90 9.96 13.40 -4.95
C THR A 90 8.79 12.61 -5.50
N SER A 91 7.75 12.39 -4.68
CA SER A 91 6.62 11.54 -5.06
C SER A 91 5.31 12.01 -4.43
N LEU A 92 4.21 11.67 -5.09
CA LEU A 92 2.87 11.68 -4.53
C LEU A 92 2.36 10.24 -4.47
N TYR A 93 1.89 9.79 -3.31
CA TYR A 93 1.41 8.42 -3.13
C TYR A 93 0.02 8.39 -2.51
N PHE A 94 -0.90 7.67 -3.15
CA PHE A 94 -2.25 7.42 -2.69
C PHE A 94 -2.35 6.03 -2.09
N GLY A 95 -2.62 5.95 -0.80
CA GLY A 95 -2.75 4.68 -0.10
C GLY A 95 -3.89 4.68 0.92
N GLY A 96 -4.00 3.60 1.69
CA GLY A 96 -4.92 3.46 2.81
C GLY A 96 -5.92 2.35 2.70
N GLY A 97 -7.09 2.63 2.16
CA GLY A 97 -8.14 1.67 1.87
C GLY A 97 -8.03 1.13 0.45
N THR A 98 -8.76 1.77 -0.46
CA THR A 98 -8.73 1.48 -1.90
C THR A 98 -8.90 2.79 -2.66
N PRO A 99 -7.83 3.54 -2.92
CA PRO A 99 -7.91 4.84 -3.59
C PRO A 99 -8.62 4.82 -4.94
N ALA A 100 -8.55 3.72 -5.67
CA ALA A 100 -9.26 3.55 -6.94
C ALA A 100 -10.80 3.62 -6.85
N LEU A 101 -11.38 3.58 -5.65
CA LEU A 101 -12.84 3.78 -5.47
C LEU A 101 -13.28 5.22 -5.72
N VAL A 102 -12.34 6.15 -5.76
CA VAL A 102 -12.57 7.57 -6.05
C VAL A 102 -11.79 8.03 -7.28
N ALA A 103 -11.58 7.12 -8.24
CA ALA A 103 -10.78 7.34 -9.44
C ALA A 103 -11.23 8.56 -10.24
N ASP A 104 -12.52 8.83 -10.30
CA ASP A 104 -13.15 9.97 -10.97
C ASP A 104 -12.76 11.34 -10.37
N ARG A 105 -12.36 11.38 -9.09
CA ARG A 105 -11.91 12.60 -8.40
C ARG A 105 -10.39 12.73 -8.30
N LEU A 106 -9.62 11.69 -8.68
CA LEU A 106 -8.15 11.70 -8.51
C LEU A 106 -7.47 12.79 -9.31
N LYS A 107 -7.93 13.04 -10.54
CA LYS A 107 -7.36 14.10 -11.36
C LYS A 107 -7.45 15.48 -10.69
N GLU A 108 -8.60 15.80 -10.10
CA GLU A 108 -8.81 17.06 -9.37
C GLU A 108 -7.86 17.17 -8.17
N ILE A 109 -7.68 16.08 -7.42
CA ILE A 109 -6.77 16.05 -6.26
C ILE A 109 -5.32 16.24 -6.70
N ILE A 110 -4.90 15.53 -7.75
CA ILE A 110 -3.54 15.63 -8.29
C ILE A 110 -3.27 17.03 -8.82
N ASP A 111 -4.21 17.61 -9.58
CA ASP A 111 -4.08 18.97 -10.12
C ASP A 111 -4.01 20.00 -8.99
N THR A 112 -4.82 19.85 -7.93
CA THR A 112 -4.74 20.69 -6.73
C THR A 112 -3.37 20.56 -6.03
N CYS A 113 -2.82 19.35 -5.91
CA CYS A 113 -1.45 19.20 -5.40
C CYS A 113 -0.42 19.94 -6.27
N ARG A 114 -0.55 19.85 -7.59
CA ARG A 114 0.36 20.49 -8.54
C ARG A 114 0.31 22.02 -8.51
N GLU A 115 -0.74 22.62 -7.95
CA GLU A 115 -0.76 24.07 -7.72
C GLU A 115 0.33 24.52 -6.75
N TYR A 116 0.66 23.69 -5.75
CA TYR A 116 1.57 24.01 -4.64
C TYR A 116 2.86 23.21 -4.63
N PHE A 117 2.88 22.05 -5.29
CA PHE A 117 4.01 21.12 -5.28
C PHE A 117 4.46 20.77 -6.70
N GLU A 118 5.77 20.67 -6.89
CA GLU A 118 6.38 20.13 -8.09
C GLU A 118 6.75 18.66 -7.86
N ILE A 119 5.96 17.74 -8.45
CA ILE A 119 6.15 16.29 -8.31
C ILE A 119 7.17 15.83 -9.35
N THR A 120 8.30 15.23 -8.92
CA THR A 120 9.45 14.97 -9.80
C THR A 120 9.66 13.50 -10.18
N GLU A 121 9.22 12.52 -9.36
CA GLU A 121 9.53 11.09 -9.56
C GLU A 121 8.28 10.21 -9.76
N GLY A 122 7.14 10.83 -9.94
CA GLY A 122 5.91 10.11 -10.29
C GLY A 122 4.85 10.04 -9.21
N ILE A 123 3.74 9.41 -9.57
CA ILE A 123 2.54 9.30 -8.75
C ILE A 123 2.19 7.83 -8.59
N GLY A 124 2.19 7.34 -7.35
CA GLY A 124 1.84 5.98 -7.00
C GLY A 124 0.43 5.85 -6.43
N LEU A 125 -0.22 4.70 -6.63
CA LEU A 125 -1.57 4.44 -6.14
C LEU A 125 -1.80 2.97 -5.83
N GLU A 126 -2.45 2.71 -4.67
CA GLU A 126 -2.87 1.36 -4.25
C GLU A 126 -4.20 0.94 -4.87
N LEU A 127 -4.28 -0.30 -5.32
CA LEU A 127 -5.43 -0.93 -5.97
C LEU A 127 -5.85 -2.22 -5.27
N HIS A 128 -7.16 -2.43 -5.20
CA HIS A 128 -7.70 -3.78 -4.99
C HIS A 128 -7.77 -4.50 -6.35
N PRO A 129 -7.54 -5.81 -6.46
CA PRO A 129 -7.63 -6.55 -7.74
C PRO A 129 -8.95 -6.32 -8.49
N ASP A 130 -10.09 -6.23 -7.78
CA ASP A 130 -11.40 -5.93 -8.40
C ASP A 130 -11.46 -4.56 -9.12
N ASN A 131 -10.50 -3.68 -8.89
CA ASN A 131 -10.40 -2.37 -9.54
C ASN A 131 -9.42 -2.38 -10.73
N VAL A 132 -8.77 -3.50 -11.02
CA VAL A 132 -7.86 -3.63 -12.15
C VAL A 132 -8.66 -3.97 -13.39
N THR A 133 -9.34 -2.96 -13.93
CA THR A 133 -10.09 -3.01 -15.17
C THR A 133 -9.55 -1.98 -16.14
N VAL A 134 -9.68 -2.20 -17.45
CA VAL A 134 -9.19 -1.27 -18.47
C VAL A 134 -9.72 0.14 -18.23
N ASP A 135 -11.01 0.28 -17.94
CA ASP A 135 -11.64 1.59 -17.71
C ASP A 135 -11.02 2.30 -16.48
N THR A 136 -10.88 1.60 -15.35
CA THR A 136 -10.28 2.19 -14.15
C THR A 136 -8.82 2.57 -14.41
N LEU A 137 -8.04 1.67 -15.01
CA LEU A 137 -6.62 1.92 -15.29
C LEU A 137 -6.44 3.11 -16.25
N GLN A 138 -7.33 3.24 -17.24
CA GLN A 138 -7.31 4.39 -18.16
C GLN A 138 -7.55 5.70 -17.42
N ILE A 139 -8.55 5.77 -16.54
CA ILE A 139 -8.84 6.95 -15.71
C ILE A 139 -7.61 7.31 -14.85
N LEU A 140 -6.97 6.32 -14.21
CA LEU A 140 -5.78 6.54 -13.40
C LEU A 140 -4.62 7.09 -14.23
N LYS A 141 -4.39 6.53 -15.39
CA LYS A 141 -3.33 6.97 -16.31
C LYS A 141 -3.56 8.41 -16.81
N GLU A 142 -4.79 8.75 -17.18
CA GLU A 142 -5.19 10.11 -17.58
C GLU A 142 -5.09 11.11 -16.44
N ALA A 143 -5.27 10.68 -15.18
CA ALA A 143 -5.01 11.50 -14.01
C ALA A 143 -3.51 11.76 -13.77
N GLY A 144 -2.62 10.98 -14.40
CA GLY A 144 -1.18 11.09 -14.30
C GLY A 144 -0.53 10.13 -13.32
N VAL A 145 -1.23 9.05 -12.92
CA VAL A 145 -0.64 7.96 -12.14
C VAL A 145 0.37 7.21 -13.02
N THR A 146 1.56 6.97 -12.50
CA THR A 146 2.65 6.27 -13.20
C THR A 146 3.00 4.92 -12.59
N LYS A 147 2.68 4.75 -11.30
CA LYS A 147 3.03 3.54 -10.52
C LYS A 147 1.78 3.02 -9.81
N ILE A 148 1.51 1.72 -9.92
CA ILE A 148 0.39 1.08 -9.22
C ILE A 148 0.88 -0.06 -8.33
N SER A 149 0.23 -0.22 -7.17
CA SER A 149 0.43 -1.35 -6.26
C SER A 149 -0.88 -2.11 -6.08
N ILE A 150 -0.90 -3.38 -6.41
CA ILE A 150 -2.09 -4.22 -6.43
C ILE A 150 -2.02 -5.21 -5.27
N GLY A 151 -2.91 -5.09 -4.32
CA GLY A 151 -2.97 -5.97 -3.15
C GLY A 151 -3.51 -7.35 -3.50
N ILE A 152 -2.72 -8.21 -4.12
CA ILE A 152 -3.08 -9.60 -4.48
C ILE A 152 -3.21 -10.47 -3.24
N GLN A 153 -2.24 -10.42 -2.35
CA GLN A 153 -2.03 -11.19 -1.12
C GLN A 153 -1.61 -12.66 -1.38
N SER A 154 -2.26 -13.38 -2.27
CA SER A 154 -1.91 -14.69 -2.83
C SER A 154 -2.80 -14.99 -4.04
N PHE A 155 -2.34 -15.76 -5.00
CA PHE A 155 -3.17 -16.31 -6.07
C PHE A 155 -3.77 -17.67 -5.69
N GLN A 156 -3.40 -18.22 -4.52
CA GLN A 156 -3.89 -19.53 -4.05
C GLN A 156 -5.27 -19.40 -3.40
N GLU A 157 -6.24 -20.19 -3.86
CA GLU A 157 -7.63 -20.15 -3.37
C GLU A 157 -7.72 -20.33 -1.84
N LYS A 158 -6.96 -21.28 -1.30
CA LYS A 158 -6.93 -21.57 0.15
C LYS A 158 -6.56 -20.34 0.99
N TYR A 159 -5.64 -19.51 0.52
CA TYR A 159 -5.21 -18.30 1.25
C TYR A 159 -6.15 -17.12 1.02
N GLN A 160 -6.72 -16.97 -0.17
CA GLN A 160 -7.76 -15.98 -0.41
C GLN A 160 -8.97 -16.22 0.51
N HIS A 161 -9.37 -17.49 0.67
CA HIS A 161 -10.46 -17.83 1.59
C HIS A 161 -10.12 -17.48 3.06
N ILE A 162 -8.91 -17.83 3.54
CA ILE A 162 -8.45 -17.49 4.89
C ILE A 162 -8.46 -15.96 5.12
N LEU A 163 -8.07 -15.18 4.10
CA LEU A 163 -8.02 -13.73 4.15
C LEU A 163 -9.38 -13.07 3.93
N GLY A 164 -10.44 -13.85 3.69
CA GLY A 164 -11.79 -13.34 3.41
C GLY A 164 -11.88 -12.56 2.11
N ARG A 165 -11.10 -12.99 1.09
CA ARG A 165 -11.03 -12.34 -0.23
C ARG A 165 -11.57 -13.26 -1.33
N LYS A 166 -11.88 -12.66 -2.46
CA LYS A 166 -12.27 -13.39 -3.67
C LYS A 166 -11.03 -13.83 -4.42
N MET A 167 -11.20 -14.88 -5.23
CA MET A 167 -10.18 -15.30 -6.18
C MET A 167 -9.88 -14.18 -7.18
N VAL A 168 -8.61 -14.02 -7.48
CA VAL A 168 -8.12 -13.17 -8.56
C VAL A 168 -8.00 -14.03 -9.81
N ASP A 169 -8.52 -13.53 -10.93
CA ASP A 169 -8.28 -14.14 -12.24
C ASP A 169 -6.99 -13.56 -12.85
N PRO A 170 -5.89 -14.34 -12.91
CA PRO A 170 -4.62 -13.83 -13.42
C PRO A 170 -4.66 -13.46 -14.90
N ALA A 171 -5.51 -14.14 -15.71
CA ALA A 171 -5.62 -13.85 -17.12
C ALA A 171 -6.33 -12.51 -17.37
N ALA A 172 -7.43 -12.25 -16.67
CA ALA A 172 -8.13 -10.98 -16.75
C ALA A 172 -7.26 -9.83 -16.22
N LEU A 173 -6.48 -10.07 -15.14
CA LEU A 173 -5.53 -9.12 -14.59
C LEU A 173 -4.46 -8.76 -15.63
N SER A 174 -3.80 -9.76 -16.23
CA SER A 174 -2.77 -9.57 -17.26
C SER A 174 -3.30 -8.81 -18.47
N ALA A 175 -4.46 -9.19 -18.99
CA ALA A 175 -5.07 -8.52 -20.13
C ALA A 175 -5.35 -7.03 -19.86
N SER A 176 -5.79 -6.68 -18.64
CA SER A 176 -6.04 -5.30 -18.28
C SER A 176 -4.74 -4.49 -18.16
N LEU A 177 -3.67 -5.07 -17.60
CA LEU A 177 -2.36 -4.43 -17.44
C LEU A 177 -1.64 -4.26 -18.78
N GLU A 178 -1.79 -5.22 -19.71
CA GLU A 178 -1.26 -5.13 -21.07
C GLU A 178 -1.96 -4.02 -21.87
N ALA A 179 -3.28 -3.89 -21.73
CA ALA A 179 -4.07 -2.86 -22.40
C ALA A 179 -3.72 -1.45 -21.93
N VAL A 180 -3.37 -1.28 -20.65
CA VAL A 180 -3.03 0.02 -20.06
C VAL A 180 -1.73 -0.09 -19.25
N PRO A 181 -0.55 0.02 -19.90
CA PRO A 181 0.73 -0.17 -19.23
C PRO A 181 1.09 0.99 -18.29
N PHE A 182 1.74 0.65 -17.17
CA PHE A 182 2.31 1.59 -16.18
C PHE A 182 3.84 1.40 -16.07
N GLU A 183 4.54 2.43 -15.60
CA GLU A 183 6.00 2.37 -15.38
C GLU A 183 6.34 1.32 -14.31
N THR A 184 5.56 1.29 -13.22
CA THR A 184 5.71 0.29 -12.17
C THR A 184 4.38 -0.36 -11.89
N VAL A 185 4.36 -1.68 -11.99
CA VAL A 185 3.27 -2.54 -11.55
C VAL A 185 3.79 -3.40 -10.41
N SER A 186 3.48 -2.99 -9.17
CA SER A 186 3.77 -3.78 -7.97
C SER A 186 2.59 -4.68 -7.63
N MET A 187 2.88 -5.92 -7.23
CA MET A 187 1.90 -6.81 -6.64
C MET A 187 2.30 -7.15 -5.21
N ASP A 188 1.37 -6.95 -4.28
CA ASP A 188 1.62 -7.15 -2.85
C ASP A 188 1.11 -8.52 -2.40
N PHE A 189 1.97 -9.24 -1.68
CA PHE A 189 1.72 -10.58 -1.16
C PHE A 189 1.86 -10.64 0.35
N ILE A 190 1.16 -11.59 0.96
CA ILE A 190 1.32 -11.91 2.37
C ILE A 190 1.98 -13.28 2.47
N PHE A 191 3.11 -13.35 3.19
CA PHE A 191 3.76 -14.61 3.51
C PHE A 191 3.61 -14.98 4.99
N ALA A 192 3.91 -16.23 5.32
CA ALA A 192 3.75 -16.82 6.64
C ALA A 192 2.29 -16.93 7.10
N LEU A 193 1.39 -17.13 6.15
CA LEU A 193 0.03 -17.62 6.41
C LEU A 193 0.08 -19.05 6.95
N PRO A 194 -0.95 -19.52 7.69
CA PRO A 194 -0.99 -20.90 8.16
C PRO A 194 -0.77 -21.91 7.03
N GLU A 195 0.08 -22.89 7.31
CA GLU A 195 0.39 -23.98 6.37
C GLU A 195 0.94 -23.52 5.02
N GLN A 196 1.33 -22.26 4.88
CA GLN A 196 1.90 -21.75 3.65
C GLN A 196 3.31 -22.29 3.45
N THR A 197 3.51 -22.92 2.30
CA THR A 197 4.78 -23.52 1.93
C THR A 197 5.63 -22.58 1.08
N TYR A 198 6.90 -22.92 0.94
CA TYR A 198 7.80 -22.25 0.01
C TYR A 198 7.29 -22.35 -1.45
N GLU A 199 6.78 -23.53 -1.85
CA GLU A 199 6.26 -23.75 -3.21
C GLU A 199 5.02 -22.91 -3.51
N ASP A 200 4.14 -22.70 -2.52
CA ASP A 200 2.98 -21.81 -2.68
C ASP A 200 3.43 -20.37 -3.01
N LEU A 201 4.43 -19.86 -2.27
CA LEU A 201 4.95 -18.51 -2.49
C LEU A 201 5.72 -18.37 -3.79
N LYS A 202 6.47 -19.38 -4.17
CA LYS A 202 7.15 -19.43 -5.46
C LYS A 202 6.16 -19.35 -6.62
N GLN A 203 5.04 -20.09 -6.53
CA GLN A 203 3.97 -20.04 -7.53
C GLN A 203 3.32 -18.64 -7.57
N ASP A 204 3.08 -18.02 -6.42
CA ASP A 204 2.54 -16.67 -6.34
C ASP A 204 3.49 -15.63 -7.00
N ILE A 205 4.79 -15.74 -6.75
CA ILE A 205 5.83 -14.88 -7.34
C ILE A 205 5.91 -15.08 -8.86
N ASP A 206 5.98 -16.33 -9.34
CA ASP A 206 6.04 -16.61 -10.77
C ASP A 206 4.78 -16.11 -11.47
N MET A 207 3.60 -16.29 -10.86
CA MET A 207 2.34 -15.79 -11.37
C MET A 207 2.31 -14.27 -11.45
N ALA A 208 2.86 -13.56 -10.45
CA ALA A 208 2.92 -12.11 -10.46
C ALA A 208 3.68 -11.56 -11.67
N PHE A 209 4.90 -12.03 -11.87
CA PHE A 209 5.72 -11.56 -13.00
C PHE A 209 5.16 -12.00 -14.37
N THR A 210 4.52 -13.18 -14.44
CA THR A 210 3.85 -13.63 -15.66
C THR A 210 2.58 -12.81 -15.96
N SER A 211 1.93 -12.27 -14.92
CA SER A 211 0.73 -11.44 -15.07
C SER A 211 1.02 -9.95 -15.26
N GLY A 212 2.28 -9.57 -15.49
CA GLY A 212 2.66 -8.20 -15.84
C GLY A 212 3.21 -7.34 -14.69
N ALA A 213 3.49 -7.91 -13.51
CA ALA A 213 4.26 -7.20 -12.51
C ALA A 213 5.72 -7.04 -12.93
N ASN A 214 6.31 -5.88 -12.64
CA ASN A 214 7.76 -5.68 -12.67
C ASN A 214 8.35 -5.44 -11.27
N HIS A 215 7.48 -5.39 -10.26
CA HIS A 215 7.85 -5.24 -8.86
C HIS A 215 6.91 -6.09 -7.99
N ILE A 216 7.42 -6.66 -6.90
CA ILE A 216 6.62 -7.34 -5.88
C ILE A 216 7.01 -6.88 -4.48
N ALA A 217 6.03 -6.86 -3.58
CA ALA A 217 6.25 -6.66 -2.15
C ALA A 217 5.64 -7.84 -1.37
N ILE A 218 6.45 -8.49 -0.50
CA ILE A 218 6.04 -9.71 0.19
C ILE A 218 6.10 -9.48 1.70
N TYR A 219 4.98 -9.12 2.32
CA TYR A 219 4.90 -8.77 3.73
C TYR A 219 4.58 -9.97 4.62
N PRO A 220 5.18 -10.07 5.83
CA PRO A 220 4.82 -11.14 6.76
C PRO A 220 3.39 -10.97 7.28
N PHE A 221 2.66 -12.07 7.36
CA PHE A 221 1.40 -12.07 8.10
C PHE A 221 1.67 -11.75 9.57
N ILE A 222 1.03 -10.69 10.06
CA ILE A 222 1.13 -10.23 11.44
C ILE A 222 -0.26 -10.36 12.07
N ASP A 223 -0.35 -11.17 13.13
CA ASP A 223 -1.55 -11.24 13.94
C ASP A 223 -1.60 -10.03 14.88
N PHE A 224 -2.37 -9.04 14.49
CA PHE A 224 -2.63 -7.90 15.35
C PHE A 224 -3.74 -8.23 16.31
N THR A 225 -3.54 -8.02 17.61
CA THR A 225 -4.52 -8.35 18.67
C THR A 225 -5.86 -7.63 18.53
N PHE A 226 -5.91 -6.54 17.72
CA PHE A 226 -7.11 -5.79 17.42
C PHE A 226 -7.78 -6.23 16.10
N THR A 227 -7.16 -7.10 15.31
CA THR A 227 -7.80 -7.72 14.15
C THR A 227 -8.53 -8.98 14.62
N LYS A 228 -9.72 -9.22 14.06
CA LYS A 228 -10.50 -10.43 14.37
C LYS A 228 -10.04 -11.64 13.55
N SER A 229 -8.75 -11.78 13.30
CA SER A 229 -8.23 -12.91 12.55
C SER A 229 -8.22 -14.15 13.45
N PRO A 230 -8.92 -15.23 13.11
CA PRO A 230 -8.87 -16.48 13.87
C PRO A 230 -7.61 -17.30 13.57
N VAL A 231 -6.68 -16.74 12.83
CA VAL A 231 -5.58 -17.45 12.15
C VAL A 231 -4.31 -17.38 13.00
N LYS A 232 -3.79 -18.55 13.40
CA LYS A 232 -2.54 -18.66 14.12
C LYS A 232 -1.35 -18.36 13.19
N THR A 233 -0.49 -17.42 13.58
CA THR A 233 0.73 -17.10 12.81
C THR A 233 1.78 -18.21 12.94
N MET A 234 2.64 -18.33 11.89
CA MET A 234 3.85 -19.15 11.96
C MET A 234 4.82 -18.66 13.05
N GLU A 235 5.64 -19.55 13.56
CA GLU A 235 6.72 -19.22 14.48
C GLU A 235 7.77 -18.30 13.82
N LYS A 236 8.40 -17.45 14.62
CA LYS A 236 9.39 -16.47 14.13
C LYS A 236 10.53 -17.10 13.34
N LYS A 237 10.99 -18.31 13.75
CA LYS A 237 12.07 -19.04 13.07
C LYS A 237 11.63 -19.51 11.68
N GLU A 238 10.41 -20.02 11.58
CA GLU A 238 9.81 -20.48 10.32
C GLU A 238 9.61 -19.32 9.35
N LYS A 239 9.06 -18.18 9.83
CA LYS A 239 8.93 -16.95 9.03
C LYS A 239 10.26 -16.52 8.44
N ARG A 240 11.33 -16.54 9.25
CA ARG A 240 12.66 -16.15 8.78
C ARG A 240 13.19 -17.12 7.73
N ALA A 241 13.09 -18.42 7.98
CA ALA A 241 13.55 -19.45 7.03
C ALA A 241 12.81 -19.31 5.68
N LEU A 242 11.50 -19.04 5.71
CA LEU A 242 10.68 -18.84 4.52
C LEU A 242 11.10 -17.57 3.76
N LEU A 243 11.33 -16.46 4.47
CA LEU A 243 11.81 -15.22 3.86
C LEU A 243 13.20 -15.39 3.22
N ASP A 244 14.11 -16.10 3.91
CA ASP A 244 15.47 -16.37 3.40
C ASP A 244 15.40 -17.27 2.13
N ALA A 245 14.46 -18.22 2.07
CA ALA A 245 14.25 -19.09 0.91
C ALA A 245 13.69 -18.30 -0.28
N ILE A 246 12.66 -17.46 -0.05
CA ILE A 246 12.07 -16.59 -1.09
C ILE A 246 13.11 -15.59 -1.60
N THR A 247 13.90 -15.00 -0.70
CA THR A 247 14.96 -14.06 -1.10
C THR A 247 15.93 -14.71 -2.04
N ARG A 248 16.41 -15.92 -1.73
CA ARG A 248 17.29 -16.67 -2.64
C ARG A 248 16.64 -16.95 -3.98
N TYR A 249 15.39 -17.42 -3.95
CA TYR A 249 14.64 -17.69 -5.17
C TYR A 249 14.55 -16.47 -6.09
N CYS A 250 14.19 -15.31 -5.55
CA CYS A 250 14.09 -14.07 -6.33
C CYS A 250 15.47 -13.66 -6.90
N LEU A 251 16.54 -13.75 -6.11
CA LEU A 251 17.90 -13.44 -6.57
C LEU A 251 18.38 -14.43 -7.64
N ASP A 252 18.11 -15.73 -7.50
CA ASP A 252 18.47 -16.76 -8.48
C ASP A 252 17.71 -16.59 -9.81
N LYS A 253 16.51 -15.98 -9.77
CA LYS A 253 15.75 -15.56 -10.97
C LYS A 253 16.30 -14.27 -11.61
N GLY A 254 17.27 -13.62 -10.99
CA GLY A 254 17.84 -12.37 -11.48
C GLY A 254 17.09 -11.13 -11.05
N TYR A 255 16.15 -11.24 -10.09
CA TYR A 255 15.46 -10.08 -9.57
C TYR A 255 16.32 -9.31 -8.59
N SER A 256 16.26 -7.98 -8.64
CA SER A 256 16.94 -7.08 -7.71
C SER A 256 16.14 -6.93 -6.41
N ARG A 257 16.82 -6.90 -5.27
CA ARG A 257 16.19 -6.64 -3.97
C ARG A 257 16.37 -5.17 -3.59
N SER A 258 15.29 -4.40 -3.54
CA SER A 258 15.36 -2.97 -3.18
C SER A 258 15.26 -2.74 -1.68
N TYR A 259 14.40 -3.48 -0.97
CA TYR A 259 14.21 -3.43 0.48
C TYR A 259 14.06 -4.83 1.06
N ILE A 260 13.78 -4.93 2.37
CA ILE A 260 13.70 -6.23 3.08
C ILE A 260 12.71 -7.19 2.39
N TRP A 261 11.60 -6.68 1.87
CA TRP A 261 10.48 -7.46 1.37
C TRP A 261 10.10 -7.15 -0.10
N THR A 262 10.94 -6.42 -0.81
CA THR A 262 10.61 -5.97 -2.17
C THR A 262 11.63 -6.43 -3.18
N PHE A 263 11.14 -6.88 -4.33
CA PHE A 263 11.95 -7.37 -5.43
C PHE A 263 11.42 -6.81 -6.75
N SER A 264 12.32 -6.52 -7.69
CA SER A 264 12.00 -6.02 -9.02
C SER A 264 12.72 -6.79 -10.10
N SER A 265 12.08 -6.93 -11.27
CA SER A 265 12.71 -7.51 -12.46
C SER A 265 13.68 -6.55 -13.15
N GLU A 266 13.62 -5.27 -12.79
CA GLU A 266 14.51 -4.22 -13.27
C GLU A 266 15.44 -3.79 -12.12
N PRO A 267 16.72 -3.45 -12.42
CA PRO A 267 17.70 -3.05 -11.41
C PRO A 267 17.38 -1.76 -10.69
#